data_99e81bdd18c1bf514f38dfb2097d0faf
#
_entry.id   99e81bdd18c1bf514f38dfb2097d0faf
#
_cell.length_a   1.000
_cell.length_b   1.000
_cell.length_c   1.000
_cell.angle_alpha   90.00
_cell.angle_beta   90.00
_cell.angle_gamma   90.00
#
_symmetry.space_group_name_H-M   'P 1'
#
loop_
_entity.id
_entity.type
_entity.pdbx_description
1 polymer ?
#
loop_
_entity_poly.entity_id
_entity_poly.type
_entity_poly.pdbx_seq_one_letter_code
_entity_poly.pdbx_strand_id
1 'polypeptide(L)'
;MPPDVLAIEAVGKVTHEDYQTSLIPRAEAMMTRGPIKMLYVIGKDFTDFELEALWDDGAFGIKHWREFKRVALVCDRAWLRASVSMFAPFFPAEVRIFNLIDLPAAKNWVIGA
;
A
#
# COMPACT_ATOMS: atom_id res chain seq x y z
N MET A 1 12.43 -9.33 2.47
CA MET A 1 11.07 -9.57 1.93
C MET A 1 11.16 -10.41 0.67
N PRO A 2 10.20 -11.29 0.45
CA PRO A 2 10.13 -12.03 -0.82
C PRO A 2 10.07 -11.09 -2.02
N PRO A 3 10.53 -11.53 -3.20
CA PRO A 3 10.60 -10.65 -4.39
C PRO A 3 9.25 -10.17 -4.91
N ASP A 4 8.15 -10.82 -4.54
CA ASP A 4 6.81 -10.43 -4.95
C ASP A 4 6.11 -9.50 -3.94
N VAL A 5 6.80 -9.09 -2.88
CA VAL A 5 6.26 -8.18 -1.87
C VAL A 5 6.91 -6.82 -2.01
N LEU A 6 6.10 -5.80 -2.32
CA LEU A 6 6.52 -4.40 -2.29
C LEU A 6 6.24 -3.85 -0.89
N ALA A 7 7.30 -3.60 -0.14
CA ALA A 7 7.21 -3.03 1.20
C ALA A 7 7.62 -1.57 1.16
N ILE A 8 6.73 -0.69 1.59
CA ILE A 8 6.97 0.76 1.61
C ILE A 8 6.52 1.36 2.94
N GLU A 9 7.21 2.42 3.34
CA GLU A 9 6.85 3.18 4.52
C GLU A 9 6.68 4.64 4.16
N ALA A 10 5.56 5.23 4.57
CA ALA A 10 5.30 6.66 4.41
C ALA A 10 5.90 7.41 5.57
N VAL A 11 6.80 8.36 5.30
CA VAL A 11 7.48 9.19 6.28
C VAL A 11 7.33 10.66 5.86
N GLY A 12 6.97 11.53 6.81
CA GLY A 12 6.75 12.94 6.50
C GLY A 12 5.57 13.12 5.56
N LYS A 13 5.71 14.04 4.62
CA LYS A 13 4.70 14.30 3.61
C LYS A 13 4.95 13.43 2.38
N VAL A 14 3.94 12.67 1.97
CA VAL A 14 4.01 11.86 0.76
C VAL A 14 3.54 12.69 -0.42
N THR A 15 4.37 12.82 -1.45
CA THR A 15 4.15 13.73 -2.57
C THR A 15 3.84 12.98 -3.86
N HIS A 16 3.29 13.72 -4.83
CA HIS A 16 3.11 13.25 -6.19
C HIS A 16 4.44 12.75 -6.78
N GLU A 17 5.54 13.49 -6.52
CA GLU A 17 6.87 13.10 -7.00
C GLU A 17 7.30 11.76 -6.43
N ASP A 18 7.04 11.49 -5.14
CA ASP A 18 7.35 10.20 -4.51
C ASP A 18 6.67 9.05 -5.25
N TYR A 19 5.40 9.23 -5.64
CA TYR A 19 4.66 8.22 -6.40
C TYR A 19 5.23 8.04 -7.79
N GLN A 20 5.49 9.13 -8.51
CA GLN A 20 5.93 9.08 -9.90
C GLN A 20 7.36 8.58 -10.07
N THR A 21 8.24 8.87 -9.11
CA THR A 21 9.67 8.54 -9.23
C THR A 21 10.08 7.29 -8.48
N SER A 22 9.31 6.85 -7.50
CA SER A 22 9.68 5.72 -6.65
C SER A 22 8.65 4.61 -6.63
N LEU A 23 7.46 4.86 -6.11
CA LEU A 23 6.50 3.81 -5.84
C LEU A 23 5.98 3.15 -7.12
N ILE A 24 5.45 3.95 -8.03
CA ILE A 24 4.83 3.43 -9.26
C ILE A 24 5.83 2.69 -10.13
N PRO A 25 7.04 3.24 -10.41
CA PRO A 25 8.02 2.50 -11.21
C PRO A 25 8.46 1.17 -10.58
N ARG A 26 8.63 1.15 -9.26
CA ARG A 26 9.00 -0.09 -8.56
C ARG A 26 7.90 -1.13 -8.64
N ALA A 27 6.66 -0.72 -8.40
CA ALA A 27 5.51 -1.61 -8.47
C ALA A 27 5.34 -2.17 -9.88
N GLU A 28 5.40 -1.32 -10.90
CA GLU A 28 5.24 -1.75 -12.30
C GLU A 28 6.35 -2.69 -12.73
N ALA A 29 7.58 -2.44 -12.30
CA ALA A 29 8.70 -3.34 -12.58
C ALA A 29 8.49 -4.73 -11.95
N MET A 30 7.98 -4.77 -10.73
CA MET A 30 7.65 -6.04 -10.07
C MET A 30 6.50 -6.77 -10.77
N MET A 31 5.50 -6.04 -11.24
CA MET A 31 4.31 -6.59 -11.90
C MET A 31 4.65 -7.26 -13.24
N THR A 32 5.79 -6.95 -13.84
CA THR A 32 6.24 -7.64 -15.06
C THR A 32 6.52 -9.13 -14.81
N ARG A 33 6.74 -9.51 -13.56
CA ARG A 33 7.01 -10.89 -13.14
C ARG A 33 5.76 -11.61 -12.63
N GLY A 34 4.61 -10.94 -12.61
CA GLY A 34 3.36 -11.49 -12.13
C GLY A 34 2.73 -10.63 -11.04
N PRO A 35 1.59 -11.08 -10.47
CA PRO A 35 0.91 -10.33 -9.42
C PRO A 35 1.80 -10.14 -8.19
N ILE A 36 1.62 -9.01 -7.51
CA ILE A 36 2.40 -8.62 -6.34
C ILE A 36 1.55 -8.52 -5.08
N LYS A 37 2.22 -8.47 -3.96
CA LYS A 37 1.66 -8.15 -2.65
C LYS A 37 2.25 -6.84 -2.18
N MET A 38 1.49 -6.07 -1.43
CA MET A 38 1.94 -4.77 -0.93
C MET A 38 1.84 -4.71 0.58
N LEU A 39 2.90 -4.24 1.21
CA LEU A 39 2.93 -3.87 2.62
C LEU A 39 3.13 -2.37 2.69
N TYR A 40 2.08 -1.64 3.04
CA TYR A 40 2.12 -0.19 3.12
C TYR A 40 2.05 0.24 4.58
N VAL A 41 3.16 0.75 5.08
CA VAL A 41 3.27 1.18 6.47
C VAL A 41 3.18 2.70 6.55
N ILE A 42 2.19 3.21 7.26
CA ILE A 42 2.07 4.62 7.58
C ILE A 42 2.68 4.81 8.96
N GLY A 43 3.94 5.19 9.00
CA GLY A 43 4.71 5.28 10.23
C GLY A 43 4.31 6.45 11.13
N LYS A 44 4.93 6.53 12.30
CA LYS A 44 4.67 7.60 13.27
C LYS A 44 5.06 8.98 12.75
N ASP A 45 6.07 9.03 11.90
CA ASP A 45 6.60 10.28 11.34
C ASP A 45 5.86 10.74 10.08
N PHE A 46 4.83 10.02 9.69
CA PHE A 46 3.94 10.45 8.61
C PHE A 46 3.16 11.70 9.02
N THR A 47 3.12 12.70 8.14
CA THR A 47 2.35 13.92 8.38
C THR A 47 1.06 13.94 7.57
N ASP A 48 1.17 13.88 6.26
CA ASP A 48 0.00 13.86 5.37
C ASP A 48 0.39 13.42 3.96
N PHE A 49 -0.63 13.26 3.12
CA PHE A 49 -0.45 13.06 1.69
C PHE A 49 -0.69 14.39 0.97
N GLU A 50 0.13 14.67 -0.04
CA GLU A 50 -0.19 15.68 -1.02
C GLU A 50 -1.45 15.24 -1.79
N LEU A 51 -2.34 16.16 -2.12
CA LEU A 51 -3.60 15.82 -2.80
C LEU A 51 -3.37 15.04 -4.10
N GLU A 52 -2.35 15.45 -4.87
CA GLU A 52 -1.99 14.77 -6.11
C GLU A 52 -1.48 13.35 -5.86
N ALA A 53 -0.82 13.10 -4.71
CA ALA A 53 -0.38 11.76 -4.35
C ALA A 53 -1.56 10.83 -4.06
N LEU A 54 -2.60 11.32 -3.41
CA LEU A 54 -3.83 10.54 -3.20
C LEU A 54 -4.50 10.19 -4.52
N TRP A 55 -4.51 11.14 -5.44
CA TRP A 55 -5.04 10.91 -6.78
C TRP A 55 -4.22 9.86 -7.54
N ASP A 56 -2.88 9.94 -7.45
CA ASP A 56 -1.99 8.95 -8.06
C ASP A 56 -2.24 7.56 -7.51
N ASP A 57 -2.41 7.45 -6.20
CA ASP A 57 -2.67 6.17 -5.53
C ASP A 57 -3.96 5.54 -6.04
N GLY A 58 -5.02 6.33 -6.11
CA GLY A 58 -6.32 5.86 -6.62
C GLY A 58 -6.24 5.44 -8.08
N ALA A 59 -5.63 6.26 -8.92
CA ALA A 59 -5.50 5.97 -10.34
C ALA A 59 -4.64 4.72 -10.59
N PHE A 60 -3.53 4.59 -9.85
CA PHE A 60 -2.66 3.44 -9.95
C PHE A 60 -3.38 2.16 -9.49
N GLY A 61 -4.09 2.22 -8.40
CA GLY A 61 -4.87 1.09 -7.89
C GLY A 61 -5.93 0.63 -8.86
N ILE A 62 -6.64 1.56 -9.52
CA ILE A 62 -7.65 1.23 -10.53
C ILE A 62 -7.00 0.61 -11.76
N LYS A 63 -5.87 1.17 -12.22
CA LYS A 63 -5.15 0.67 -13.40
C LYS A 63 -4.65 -0.76 -13.20
N HIS A 64 -4.17 -1.09 -12.01
CA HIS A 64 -3.52 -2.37 -11.70
C HIS A 64 -4.30 -3.23 -10.71
N TRP A 65 -5.59 -3.00 -10.57
CA TRP A 65 -6.40 -3.61 -9.49
C TRP A 65 -6.37 -5.13 -9.46
N ARG A 66 -6.15 -5.79 -10.61
CA ARG A 66 -6.08 -7.26 -10.71
C ARG A 66 -4.68 -7.81 -10.48
N GLU A 67 -3.69 -6.94 -10.41
CA GLU A 67 -2.29 -7.33 -10.27
C GLU A 67 -1.82 -7.40 -8.82
N PHE A 68 -2.70 -7.03 -7.88
CA PHE A 68 -2.45 -7.16 -6.44
C PHE A 68 -3.11 -8.42 -5.91
N LYS A 69 -2.36 -9.25 -5.19
CA LYS A 69 -2.89 -10.43 -4.50
C LYS A 69 -3.33 -10.10 -3.09
N ARG A 70 -2.49 -9.39 -2.35
CA ARG A 70 -2.73 -8.98 -0.96
C ARG A 70 -2.20 -7.58 -0.74
N VAL A 71 -2.92 -6.81 0.06
CA VAL A 71 -2.49 -5.49 0.49
C VAL A 71 -2.66 -5.41 1.99
N ALA A 72 -1.54 -5.23 2.70
CA ALA A 72 -1.55 -4.97 4.13
C ALA A 72 -1.32 -3.48 4.35
N LEU A 73 -2.28 -2.80 4.93
CA LEU A 73 -2.13 -1.43 5.37
C LEU A 73 -1.86 -1.44 6.88
N VAL A 74 -0.72 -0.89 7.27
CA VAL A 74 -0.35 -0.76 8.69
C VAL A 74 -0.41 0.70 9.07
N CYS A 75 -1.43 1.08 9.81
CA CYS A 75 -1.75 2.48 10.05
C CYS A 75 -2.59 2.66 11.29
N ASP A 76 -2.26 3.68 12.10
CA ASP A 76 -3.07 4.07 13.27
C ASP A 76 -3.97 5.26 12.98
N ARG A 77 -3.90 5.85 11.78
CA ARG A 77 -4.70 7.04 11.41
C ARG A 77 -6.13 6.63 11.08
N ALA A 78 -7.09 7.09 11.89
CA ALA A 78 -8.49 6.65 11.79
C ALA A 78 -9.12 6.97 10.42
N TRP A 79 -8.86 8.16 9.87
CA TRP A 79 -9.45 8.56 8.60
C TRP A 79 -8.97 7.69 7.44
N LEU A 80 -7.70 7.31 7.46
CA LEU A 80 -7.11 6.49 6.40
C LEU A 80 -7.62 5.04 6.51
N ARG A 81 -7.69 4.52 7.74
CA ARG A 81 -8.26 3.19 7.99
C ARG A 81 -9.71 3.11 7.51
N ALA A 82 -10.50 4.13 7.83
CA ALA A 82 -11.90 4.19 7.41
C ALA A 82 -12.05 4.24 5.89
N SER A 83 -11.22 5.07 5.23
CA SER A 83 -11.25 5.21 3.77
C SER A 83 -10.92 3.90 3.07
N VAL A 84 -9.87 3.22 3.51
CA VAL A 84 -9.46 1.94 2.92
C VAL A 84 -10.49 0.85 3.21
N SER A 85 -11.06 0.81 4.41
CA SER A 85 -12.11 -0.15 4.76
C SER A 85 -13.35 0.00 3.87
N MET A 86 -13.67 1.24 3.48
CA MET A 86 -14.81 1.51 2.61
C MET A 86 -14.61 0.94 1.20
N PHE A 87 -13.39 1.01 0.68
CA PHE A 87 -13.09 0.57 -0.69
C PHE A 87 -12.62 -0.89 -0.79
N ALA A 88 -12.14 -1.47 0.31
CA ALA A 88 -11.59 -2.82 0.31
C ALA A 88 -12.52 -3.89 -0.29
N PRO A 89 -13.84 -3.91 0.00
CA PRO A 89 -14.74 -4.94 -0.55
C PRO A 89 -14.85 -4.93 -2.08
N PHE A 90 -14.52 -3.81 -2.72
CA PHE A 90 -14.59 -3.67 -4.18
C PHE A 90 -13.30 -4.06 -4.87
N PHE A 91 -12.24 -4.36 -4.11
CA PHE A 91 -10.93 -4.71 -4.65
C PHE A 91 -10.82 -6.23 -4.76
N PRO A 92 -10.33 -6.78 -5.89
CA PRO A 92 -10.18 -8.24 -6.02
C PRO A 92 -9.07 -8.80 -5.13
N ALA A 93 -8.12 -7.98 -4.68
CA ALA A 93 -7.09 -8.40 -3.75
C ALA A 93 -7.67 -8.53 -2.33
N GLU A 94 -7.06 -9.38 -1.52
CA GLU A 94 -7.32 -9.38 -0.09
C GLU A 94 -6.66 -8.16 0.54
N VAL A 95 -7.45 -7.34 1.21
CA VAL A 95 -6.97 -6.14 1.90
C VAL A 95 -7.20 -6.31 3.40
N ARG A 96 -6.14 -6.17 4.18
CA ARG A 96 -6.23 -6.18 5.65
C ARG A 96 -5.55 -4.96 6.24
N ILE A 97 -6.14 -4.46 7.32
CA ILE A 97 -5.65 -3.28 8.02
C ILE A 97 -5.15 -3.69 9.39
N PHE A 98 -3.95 -3.24 9.72
CA PHE A 98 -3.29 -3.56 10.99
C PHE A 98 -2.92 -2.26 11.70
N ASN A 99 -2.82 -2.31 13.02
CA ASN A 99 -2.22 -1.23 13.79
C ASN A 99 -0.70 -1.30 13.69
N LEU A 100 -0.01 -0.19 13.94
CA LEU A 100 1.46 -0.18 13.89
C LEU A 100 2.09 -1.19 14.84
N ILE A 101 1.49 -1.41 16.01
CA ILE A 101 2.00 -2.40 16.96
C ILE A 101 1.95 -3.84 16.40
N ASP A 102 1.09 -4.08 15.43
CA ASP A 102 0.91 -5.39 14.82
C ASP A 102 1.70 -5.55 13.52
N LEU A 103 2.70 -4.70 13.29
CA LEU A 103 3.54 -4.79 12.09
C LEU A 103 4.13 -6.19 11.84
N PRO A 104 4.64 -6.92 12.85
CA PRO A 104 5.11 -8.28 12.62
C PRO A 104 4.04 -9.22 12.08
N ALA A 105 2.80 -9.10 12.58
CA ALA A 105 1.67 -9.90 12.09
C ALA A 105 1.32 -9.52 10.64
N ALA A 106 1.38 -8.22 10.31
CA ALA A 106 1.14 -7.75 8.95
C ALA A 106 2.16 -8.31 7.96
N LYS A 107 3.43 -8.31 8.35
CA LYS A 107 4.51 -8.88 7.53
C LYS A 107 4.27 -10.37 7.27
N ASN A 108 3.93 -11.13 8.29
CA ASN A 108 3.65 -12.55 8.15
C ASN A 108 2.45 -12.81 7.24
N TRP A 109 1.39 -12.04 7.43
CA TRP A 109 0.19 -12.22 6.61
C TRP A 109 0.44 -11.89 5.14
N VAL A 110 1.14 -10.79 4.84
CA VAL A 110 1.35 -10.36 3.45
C VAL A 110 2.25 -11.32 2.69
N ILE A 111 3.19 -11.96 3.37
CA ILE A 111 4.06 -12.96 2.76
C ILE A 111 3.25 -14.18 2.31
N GLY A 112 2.13 -14.44 2.95
CA GLY A 112 1.23 -15.50 2.55
C GLY A 112 1.62 -16.88 3.07
N ALA A 113 2.21 -16.87 4.24
CA ALA A 113 2.54 -18.12 4.91
C ALA A 113 1.28 -18.90 5.30
#